data_7c9f087f08c5a11409364845ee07add5
#
_entry.id   7c9f087f08c5a11409364845ee07add5
#
_cell.length_a   1.000
_cell.length_b   1.000
_cell.length_c   1.000
_cell.angle_alpha   90.00
_cell.angle_beta   90.00
_cell.angle_gamma   90.00
#
_symmetry.space_group_name_H-M   'P 1'
#
loop_
_entity.id
_entity.type
_entity.pdbx_description
1 polymer ?
#
loop_
_entity_poly.entity_id
_entity_poly.type
_entity_poly.pdbx_seq_one_letter_code
_entity_poly.pdbx_strand_id
1 'polypeptide(L)'
;IEKMSEHHLKSGGKRLRALLTLESAKLTGYKDEIRDINLAACVELIHSATLLHDDVIDESSLRRGVKTTNSIWGNQSSILVGDYLLSRCFEIMVQDGDLEILQLLSSTSSKIAQGEVLQLQHKGEADLLEETYIDIINLKTAALFSAATKTGACISGSNDKEKKALESYGRNLGLAF
;
A
#
# COMPACT_ATOMS: atom_id res chain seq x y z
N ILE A 1 -8.10 -14.55 -13.19
CA ILE A 1 -7.35 -13.80 -12.15
C ILE A 1 -5.89 -13.66 -12.54
N GLU A 2 -5.14 -14.76 -12.76
CA GLU A 2 -3.69 -14.78 -13.00
C GLU A 2 -3.24 -13.80 -14.09
N LYS A 3 -3.80 -13.89 -15.31
CA LYS A 3 -3.47 -12.97 -16.42
C LYS A 3 -3.72 -11.49 -16.09
N MET A 4 -4.75 -11.19 -15.33
CA MET A 4 -5.12 -9.82 -14.96
C MET A 4 -4.17 -9.28 -13.90
N SER A 5 -3.87 -10.08 -12.87
CA SER A 5 -2.88 -9.75 -11.84
C SER A 5 -1.48 -9.56 -12.46
N GLU A 6 -1.09 -10.47 -13.34
CA GLU A 6 0.20 -10.40 -14.05
C GLU A 6 0.29 -9.14 -14.93
N HIS A 7 -0.78 -8.79 -15.66
CA HIS A 7 -0.84 -7.56 -16.46
C HIS A 7 -0.64 -6.33 -15.58
N HIS A 8 -1.38 -6.24 -14.46
CA HIS A 8 -1.26 -5.12 -13.51
C HIS A 8 0.16 -5.05 -12.93
N LEU A 9 0.70 -6.17 -12.46
CA LEU A 9 2.03 -6.22 -11.86
C LEU A 9 3.14 -5.90 -12.88
N LYS A 10 2.97 -6.27 -14.15
CA LYS A 10 3.91 -5.97 -15.25
C LYS A 10 3.79 -4.54 -15.80
N SER A 11 2.75 -3.79 -15.46
CA SER A 11 2.57 -2.39 -15.89
C SER A 11 3.68 -1.45 -15.37
N GLY A 12 4.62 -1.99 -14.62
CA GLY A 12 5.80 -1.30 -14.11
C GLY A 12 5.59 -0.68 -12.73
N GLY A 13 6.66 -0.08 -12.23
CA GLY A 13 6.70 0.57 -10.91
C GLY A 13 8.06 0.40 -10.26
N LYS A 14 8.45 1.36 -9.43
CA LYS A 14 9.74 1.34 -8.72
C LYS A 14 9.73 0.39 -7.51
N ARG A 15 8.58 -0.19 -7.15
CA ARG A 15 8.41 -1.06 -5.97
C ARG A 15 8.98 -0.44 -4.68
N LEU A 16 8.86 0.88 -4.57
CA LEU A 16 9.50 1.65 -3.50
C LEU A 16 9.04 1.23 -2.11
N ARG A 17 7.75 0.89 -1.96
CA ARG A 17 7.20 0.48 -0.66
C ARG A 17 7.74 -0.87 -0.22
N ALA A 18 7.81 -1.85 -1.12
CA ALA A 18 8.45 -3.13 -0.83
C ALA A 18 9.94 -2.96 -0.51
N LEU A 19 10.65 -2.15 -1.30
CA LEU A 19 12.06 -1.83 -1.04
C LEU A 19 12.25 -1.23 0.36
N LEU A 20 11.40 -0.28 0.76
CA LEU A 20 11.45 0.33 2.08
C LEU A 20 11.20 -0.69 3.21
N THR A 21 10.32 -1.66 3.02
CA THR A 21 10.11 -2.74 4.00
C THR A 21 11.39 -3.57 4.15
N LEU A 22 11.99 -4.01 3.04
CA LEU A 22 13.21 -4.81 3.04
C LEU A 22 14.40 -4.05 3.64
N GLU A 23 14.62 -2.80 3.22
CA GLU A 23 15.75 -2.01 3.71
C GLU A 23 15.58 -1.61 5.18
N SER A 24 14.34 -1.37 5.64
CA SER A 24 14.08 -1.11 7.07
C SER A 24 14.34 -2.35 7.92
N ALA A 25 13.98 -3.54 7.44
CA ALA A 25 14.29 -4.80 8.12
C ALA A 25 15.81 -5.03 8.22
N LYS A 26 16.53 -4.82 7.13
CA LYS A 26 18.00 -4.93 7.11
C LYS A 26 18.68 -3.89 8.02
N LEU A 27 18.21 -2.64 7.96
CA LEU A 27 18.74 -1.53 8.79
C LEU A 27 18.64 -1.86 10.28
N THR A 28 17.58 -2.56 10.66
CA THR A 28 17.33 -2.98 12.05
C THR A 28 17.88 -4.37 12.39
N GLY A 29 18.72 -4.94 11.52
CA GLY A 29 19.51 -6.14 11.80
C GLY A 29 18.87 -7.47 11.42
N TYR A 30 17.75 -7.47 10.68
CA TYR A 30 17.14 -8.69 10.17
C TYR A 30 18.04 -9.37 9.13
N LYS A 31 18.19 -10.69 9.23
CA LYS A 31 19.12 -11.48 8.39
C LYS A 31 18.47 -12.66 7.68
N ASP A 32 17.22 -12.99 8.02
CA ASP A 32 16.48 -14.09 7.39
C ASP A 32 15.72 -13.51 6.17
N GLU A 33 15.87 -14.13 4.99
CA GLU A 33 15.45 -13.56 3.70
C GLU A 33 14.04 -14.00 3.26
N ILE A 34 13.23 -14.66 4.10
CA ILE A 34 11.92 -15.18 3.68
C ILE A 34 10.78 -14.32 4.23
N ARG A 35 10.80 -14.01 5.53
CA ARG A 35 9.72 -13.28 6.19
C ARG A 35 9.60 -11.85 5.69
N ASP A 36 10.72 -11.16 5.49
CA ASP A 36 10.76 -9.80 4.97
C ASP A 36 10.24 -9.71 3.53
N ILE A 37 10.58 -10.69 2.66
CA ILE A 37 10.06 -10.78 1.31
C ILE A 37 8.53 -10.96 1.29
N ASN A 38 8.00 -11.86 2.13
CA ASN A 38 6.57 -12.11 2.22
C ASN A 38 5.81 -10.85 2.68
N LEU A 39 6.31 -10.16 3.69
CA LEU A 39 5.67 -8.95 4.21
C LEU A 39 5.87 -7.73 3.30
N ALA A 40 7.00 -7.63 2.60
CA ALA A 40 7.17 -6.65 1.52
C ALA A 40 6.17 -6.91 0.38
N ALA A 41 5.91 -8.18 0.05
CA ALA A 41 4.87 -8.55 -0.92
C ALA A 41 3.48 -8.13 -0.42
N CYS A 42 3.16 -8.30 0.88
CA CYS A 42 1.88 -7.80 1.44
C CYS A 42 1.70 -6.30 1.22
N VAL A 43 2.73 -5.50 1.47
CA VAL A 43 2.68 -4.05 1.25
C VAL A 43 2.40 -3.71 -0.22
N GLU A 44 3.03 -4.44 -1.16
CA GLU A 44 2.78 -4.25 -2.60
C GLU A 44 1.41 -4.78 -3.04
N LEU A 45 0.89 -5.85 -2.42
CA LEU A 45 -0.45 -6.36 -2.70
C LEU A 45 -1.53 -5.36 -2.27
N ILE A 46 -1.39 -4.74 -1.08
CA ILE A 46 -2.27 -3.66 -0.63
C ILE A 46 -2.22 -2.51 -1.65
N HIS A 47 -1.03 -2.05 -2.03
CA HIS A 47 -0.87 -0.98 -3.01
C HIS A 47 -1.47 -1.34 -4.37
N SER A 48 -1.25 -2.55 -4.86
CA SER A 48 -1.78 -3.01 -6.15
C SER A 48 -3.30 -3.12 -6.14
N ALA A 49 -3.89 -3.59 -5.04
CA ALA A 49 -5.34 -3.65 -4.87
C ALA A 49 -5.96 -2.25 -4.90
N THR A 50 -5.38 -1.29 -4.18
CA THR A 50 -5.87 0.10 -4.20
C THR A 50 -5.77 0.71 -5.59
N LEU A 51 -4.67 0.50 -6.33
CA LEU A 51 -4.54 1.00 -7.69
C LEU A 51 -5.57 0.42 -8.67
N LEU A 52 -5.93 -0.86 -8.52
CA LEU A 52 -6.97 -1.51 -9.35
C LEU A 52 -8.37 -0.92 -9.07
N HIS A 53 -8.65 -0.57 -7.82
CA HIS A 53 -9.89 0.09 -7.42
C HIS A 53 -9.90 1.56 -7.87
N ASP A 54 -8.81 2.28 -7.68
CA ASP A 54 -8.65 3.68 -8.10
C ASP A 54 -8.84 3.83 -9.61
N ASP A 55 -8.28 2.92 -10.42
CA ASP A 55 -8.46 2.96 -11.88
C ASP A 55 -9.93 2.88 -12.30
N VAL A 56 -10.77 2.19 -11.53
CA VAL A 56 -12.23 2.13 -11.76
C VAL A 56 -12.91 3.42 -11.29
N ILE A 57 -12.57 3.90 -10.09
CA ILE A 57 -13.16 5.11 -9.49
C ILE A 57 -12.85 6.35 -10.33
N ASP A 58 -11.61 6.43 -10.83
CA ASP A 58 -11.13 7.54 -11.65
C ASP A 58 -11.43 7.37 -13.15
N GLU A 59 -12.10 6.27 -13.55
CA GLU A 59 -12.38 5.92 -14.95
C GLU A 59 -11.11 5.94 -15.83
N SER A 60 -9.98 5.59 -15.23
CA SER A 60 -8.67 5.65 -15.89
C SER A 60 -8.55 4.58 -16.97
N SER A 61 -8.19 4.96 -18.19
CA SER A 61 -7.95 4.04 -19.30
C SER A 61 -6.49 3.64 -19.47
N LEU A 62 -5.58 4.46 -18.92
CA LEU A 62 -4.13 4.27 -19.02
C LEU A 62 -3.46 4.50 -17.65
N ARG A 63 -2.48 3.62 -17.32
CA ARG A 63 -1.58 3.80 -16.18
C ARG A 63 -0.14 3.59 -16.65
N ARG A 64 0.70 4.62 -16.49
CA ARG A 64 2.11 4.58 -16.96
C ARG A 64 2.24 4.23 -18.46
N GLY A 65 1.31 4.68 -19.29
CA GLY A 65 1.29 4.41 -20.72
C GLY A 65 0.76 3.02 -21.11
N VAL A 66 0.38 2.18 -20.15
CA VAL A 66 -0.21 0.85 -20.37
C VAL A 66 -1.72 0.91 -20.09
N LYS A 67 -2.52 0.21 -20.88
CA LYS A 67 -3.97 0.07 -20.64
C LYS A 67 -4.23 -0.51 -19.26
N THR A 68 -5.17 0.08 -18.55
CA THR A 68 -5.59 -0.39 -17.21
C THR A 68 -6.38 -1.70 -17.29
N THR A 69 -6.45 -2.43 -16.18
CA THR A 69 -7.21 -3.69 -16.09
C THR A 69 -8.68 -3.48 -16.39
N ASN A 70 -9.29 -2.40 -15.86
CA ASN A 70 -10.69 -2.05 -16.12
C ASN A 70 -10.94 -1.71 -17.60
N SER A 71 -10.00 -1.08 -18.30
CA SER A 71 -10.15 -0.76 -19.73
C SER A 71 -10.06 -1.97 -20.65
N ILE A 72 -9.39 -3.06 -20.22
CA ILE A 72 -9.24 -4.29 -21.01
C ILE A 72 -10.32 -5.31 -20.68
N TRP A 73 -10.63 -5.53 -19.38
CA TRP A 73 -11.51 -6.61 -18.91
C TRP A 73 -12.76 -6.11 -18.18
N GLY A 74 -12.98 -4.80 -18.13
CA GLY A 74 -14.13 -4.17 -17.48
C GLY A 74 -13.94 -3.92 -15.97
N ASN A 75 -14.76 -3.02 -15.44
CA ASN A 75 -14.70 -2.54 -14.05
C ASN A 75 -14.87 -3.69 -13.04
N GLN A 76 -15.84 -4.61 -13.27
CA GLN A 76 -16.08 -5.74 -12.38
C GLN A 76 -14.84 -6.61 -12.20
N SER A 77 -14.12 -6.89 -13.31
CA SER A 77 -12.89 -7.69 -13.27
C SER A 77 -11.79 -6.99 -12.48
N SER A 78 -11.62 -5.67 -12.64
CA SER A 78 -10.64 -4.89 -11.90
C SER A 78 -10.91 -4.94 -10.40
N ILE A 79 -12.16 -4.71 -9.99
CA ILE A 79 -12.58 -4.76 -8.58
C ILE A 79 -12.28 -6.14 -7.98
N LEU A 80 -12.76 -7.22 -8.63
CA LEU A 80 -12.57 -8.59 -8.12
C LEU A 80 -11.10 -9.02 -8.05
N VAL A 81 -10.26 -8.54 -8.95
CA VAL A 81 -8.80 -8.79 -8.87
C VAL A 81 -8.20 -8.02 -7.69
N GLY A 82 -8.61 -6.78 -7.46
CA GLY A 82 -8.19 -6.01 -6.29
C GLY A 82 -8.56 -6.70 -4.97
N ASP A 83 -9.81 -7.17 -4.86
CA ASP A 83 -10.29 -7.93 -3.70
C ASP A 83 -9.50 -9.24 -3.50
N TYR A 84 -9.18 -9.93 -4.59
CA TYR A 84 -8.36 -11.14 -4.53
C TYR A 84 -6.94 -10.84 -4.01
N LEU A 85 -6.29 -9.77 -4.50
CA LEU A 85 -4.94 -9.40 -4.03
C LEU A 85 -4.96 -9.03 -2.55
N LEU A 86 -5.98 -8.31 -2.10
CA LEU A 86 -6.16 -7.98 -0.69
C LEU A 86 -6.39 -9.23 0.16
N SER A 87 -7.20 -10.17 -0.30
CA SER A 87 -7.43 -11.46 0.37
C SER A 87 -6.13 -12.26 0.49
N ARG A 88 -5.31 -12.29 -0.57
CA ARG A 88 -3.97 -12.93 -0.51
C ARG A 88 -3.05 -12.28 0.50
N CYS A 89 -3.09 -10.94 0.63
CA CYS A 89 -2.35 -10.23 1.65
C CYS A 89 -2.77 -10.69 3.06
N PHE A 90 -4.08 -10.82 3.33
CA PHE A 90 -4.57 -11.33 4.63
C PHE A 90 -4.09 -12.76 4.92
N GLU A 91 -4.11 -13.65 3.92
CA GLU A 91 -3.60 -15.01 4.10
C GLU A 91 -2.12 -15.02 4.50
N ILE A 92 -1.28 -14.20 3.86
CA ILE A 92 0.15 -14.10 4.19
C ILE A 92 0.34 -13.54 5.59
N MET A 93 -0.38 -12.48 5.98
CA MET A 93 -0.31 -11.90 7.32
C MET A 93 -0.73 -12.90 8.42
N VAL A 94 -1.77 -13.69 8.15
CA VAL A 94 -2.22 -14.74 9.09
C VAL A 94 -1.20 -15.87 9.20
N GLN A 95 -0.57 -16.27 8.10
CA GLN A 95 0.51 -17.26 8.10
C GLN A 95 1.76 -16.75 8.82
N ASP A 96 2.08 -15.47 8.74
CA ASP A 96 3.17 -14.83 9.49
C ASP A 96 2.92 -14.90 11.00
N GLY A 97 1.67 -14.77 11.43
CA GLY A 97 1.23 -14.94 12.81
C GLY A 97 1.56 -13.79 13.76
N ASP A 98 2.16 -12.72 13.29
CA ASP A 98 2.48 -11.53 14.08
C ASP A 98 1.28 -10.59 14.15
N LEU A 99 0.65 -10.51 15.33
CA LEU A 99 -0.54 -9.68 15.54
C LEU A 99 -0.25 -8.17 15.41
N GLU A 100 0.96 -7.71 15.73
CA GLU A 100 1.34 -6.30 15.57
C GLU A 100 1.38 -5.94 14.09
N ILE A 101 1.96 -6.79 13.26
CA ILE A 101 2.02 -6.58 11.80
C ILE A 101 0.61 -6.69 11.18
N LEU A 102 -0.18 -7.68 11.59
CA LEU A 102 -1.56 -7.84 11.14
C LEU A 102 -2.38 -6.59 11.46
N GLN A 103 -2.30 -6.08 12.69
CA GLN A 103 -2.99 -4.85 13.11
C GLN A 103 -2.49 -3.63 12.33
N LEU A 104 -1.18 -3.50 12.14
CA LEU A 104 -0.57 -2.40 11.39
C LEU A 104 -1.09 -2.35 9.96
N LEU A 105 -0.97 -3.44 9.21
CA LEU A 105 -1.32 -3.47 7.79
C LEU A 105 -2.83 -3.43 7.55
N SER A 106 -3.64 -4.08 8.40
CA SER A 106 -5.10 -4.01 8.30
C SER A 106 -5.63 -2.61 8.61
N SER A 107 -5.11 -1.96 9.66
CA SER A 107 -5.48 -0.57 9.97
C SER A 107 -5.02 0.40 8.88
N THR A 108 -3.88 0.13 8.24
CA THR A 108 -3.38 0.92 7.11
C THR A 108 -4.29 0.79 5.90
N SER A 109 -4.77 -0.41 5.57
CA SER A 109 -5.74 -0.62 4.49
C SER A 109 -7.03 0.17 4.74
N SER A 110 -7.52 0.19 5.98
CA SER A 110 -8.68 1.00 6.37
C SER A 110 -8.43 2.51 6.20
N LYS A 111 -7.25 3.01 6.60
CA LYS A 111 -6.88 4.42 6.42
C LYS A 111 -6.83 4.82 4.95
N ILE A 112 -6.28 3.96 4.08
CA ILE A 112 -6.24 4.24 2.64
C ILE A 112 -7.66 4.38 2.08
N ALA A 113 -8.56 3.45 2.43
CA ALA A 113 -9.95 3.53 2.02
C ALA A 113 -10.65 4.80 2.53
N GLN A 114 -10.39 5.21 3.78
CA GLN A 114 -10.88 6.49 4.33
C GLN A 114 -10.33 7.69 3.54
N GLY A 115 -9.06 7.67 3.16
CA GLY A 115 -8.44 8.72 2.35
C GLY A 115 -9.09 8.85 0.96
N GLU A 116 -9.44 7.70 0.33
CA GLU A 116 -10.18 7.70 -0.94
C GLU A 116 -11.58 8.30 -0.80
N VAL A 117 -12.32 7.91 0.24
CA VAL A 117 -13.65 8.47 0.49
C VAL A 117 -13.55 9.98 0.76
N LEU A 118 -12.57 10.42 1.55
CA LEU A 118 -12.35 11.84 1.81
C LEU A 118 -12.02 12.62 0.55
N GLN A 119 -11.15 12.07 -0.32
CA GLN A 119 -10.84 12.67 -1.62
C GLN A 119 -12.07 12.79 -2.51
N LEU A 120 -12.94 11.76 -2.55
CA LEU A 120 -14.18 11.79 -3.33
C LEU A 120 -15.17 12.83 -2.83
N GLN A 121 -15.27 13.04 -1.51
CA GLN A 121 -16.14 14.04 -0.92
C GLN A 121 -15.76 15.47 -1.32
N HIS A 122 -14.48 15.72 -1.54
CA HIS A 122 -13.94 17.04 -1.92
C HIS A 122 -13.58 17.16 -3.41
N LYS A 123 -14.00 16.18 -4.23
CA LYS A 123 -13.71 16.20 -5.67
C LYS A 123 -14.39 17.38 -6.36
N GLY A 124 -13.56 18.26 -6.95
CA GLY A 124 -14.03 19.45 -7.68
C GLY A 124 -14.13 20.72 -6.83
N GLU A 125 -13.79 20.69 -5.55
CA GLU A 125 -13.68 21.88 -4.72
C GLU A 125 -12.40 22.67 -5.07
N ALA A 126 -12.58 23.91 -5.59
CA ALA A 126 -11.44 24.78 -5.95
C ALA A 126 -10.76 25.38 -4.70
N ASP A 127 -11.50 25.55 -3.62
CA ASP A 127 -11.05 26.18 -2.37
C ASP A 127 -10.77 25.17 -1.25
N LEU A 128 -10.26 23.97 -1.62
CA LEU A 128 -9.89 22.95 -0.65
C LEU A 128 -8.85 23.49 0.33
N LEU A 129 -9.12 23.36 1.63
CA LEU A 129 -8.18 23.77 2.67
C LEU A 129 -6.90 22.90 2.63
N GLU A 130 -5.75 23.53 2.84
CA GLU A 130 -4.45 22.85 2.90
C GLU A 130 -4.44 21.70 3.92
N GLU A 131 -5.07 21.91 5.07
CA GLU A 131 -5.19 20.88 6.11
C GLU A 131 -5.93 19.63 5.59
N THR A 132 -7.06 19.81 4.93
CA THR A 132 -7.82 18.69 4.31
C THR A 132 -7.01 17.99 3.23
N TYR A 133 -6.27 18.74 2.40
CA TYR A 133 -5.37 18.16 1.41
C TYR A 133 -4.27 17.31 2.06
N ILE A 134 -3.64 17.82 3.12
CA ILE A 134 -2.62 17.08 3.89
C ILE A 134 -3.22 15.82 4.52
N ASP A 135 -4.44 15.87 5.03
CA ASP A 135 -5.12 14.69 5.58
C ASP A 135 -5.38 13.63 4.50
N ILE A 136 -5.83 14.04 3.31
CA ILE A 136 -6.04 13.11 2.19
C ILE A 136 -4.73 12.41 1.82
N ILE A 137 -3.65 13.14 1.58
CA ILE A 137 -2.36 12.52 1.21
C ILE A 137 -1.74 11.71 2.33
N ASN A 138 -1.97 12.11 3.60
CA ASN A 138 -1.53 11.35 4.75
C ASN A 138 -2.23 9.98 4.82
N LEU A 139 -3.53 9.94 4.62
CA LEU A 139 -4.31 8.71 4.64
C LEU A 139 -4.07 7.86 3.38
N LYS A 140 -4.19 8.45 2.20
CA LYS A 140 -4.11 7.74 0.91
C LYS A 140 -2.70 7.28 0.56
N THR A 141 -1.69 8.10 0.83
CA THR A 141 -0.32 7.88 0.37
C THR A 141 0.65 7.59 1.52
N ALA A 142 0.76 8.49 2.49
CA ALA A 142 1.79 8.41 3.51
C ALA A 142 1.57 7.25 4.50
N ALA A 143 0.34 6.85 4.75
CA ALA A 143 0.01 5.73 5.64
C ALA A 143 0.70 4.43 5.22
N LEU A 144 0.71 4.10 3.92
CA LEU A 144 1.33 2.87 3.43
C LEU A 144 2.87 2.96 3.41
N PHE A 145 3.44 4.13 3.17
CA PHE A 145 4.89 4.36 3.33
C PHE A 145 5.32 4.17 4.79
N SER A 146 4.56 4.74 5.72
CA SER A 146 4.75 4.59 7.16
C SER A 146 4.67 3.13 7.61
N ALA A 147 3.64 2.42 7.15
CA ALA A 147 3.46 1.00 7.45
C ALA A 147 4.59 0.14 6.86
N ALA A 148 5.05 0.43 5.64
CA ALA A 148 6.13 -0.29 4.99
C ALA A 148 7.43 -0.26 5.83
N THR A 149 7.84 0.92 6.27
CA THR A 149 9.07 1.08 7.08
C THR A 149 8.91 0.50 8.48
N LYS A 150 7.75 0.70 9.12
CA LYS A 150 7.46 0.12 10.44
C LYS A 150 7.40 -1.41 10.41
N THR A 151 6.83 -1.99 9.34
CA THR A 151 6.80 -3.45 9.15
C THR A 151 8.21 -4.02 9.16
N GLY A 152 9.19 -3.37 8.47
CA GLY A 152 10.59 -3.77 8.52
C GLY A 152 11.16 -3.80 9.93
N ALA A 153 10.87 -2.78 10.76
CA ALA A 153 11.28 -2.75 12.16
C ALA A 153 10.59 -3.83 13.02
N CYS A 154 9.31 -4.14 12.74
CA CYS A 154 8.60 -5.22 13.44
C CYS A 154 9.22 -6.59 13.13
N ILE A 155 9.55 -6.85 11.86
CA ILE A 155 10.18 -8.11 11.40
C ILE A 155 11.46 -8.42 12.19
N SER A 156 12.27 -7.42 12.45
CA SER A 156 13.55 -7.56 13.16
C SER A 156 13.41 -7.64 14.69
N GLY A 157 12.21 -7.46 15.25
CA GLY A 157 11.99 -7.37 16.68
C GLY A 157 12.56 -6.10 17.31
N SER A 158 12.66 -5.02 16.57
CA SER A 158 13.12 -3.71 17.04
C SER A 158 12.35 -3.20 18.25
N ASN A 159 12.99 -2.36 19.05
CA ASN A 159 12.34 -1.70 20.17
C ASN A 159 11.36 -0.60 19.68
N ASP A 160 10.48 -0.14 20.58
CA ASP A 160 9.43 0.84 20.25
C ASP A 160 9.98 2.18 19.71
N LYS A 161 11.18 2.59 20.16
CA LYS A 161 11.81 3.82 19.69
C LYS A 161 12.22 3.71 18.22
N GLU A 162 12.81 2.59 17.83
CA GLU A 162 13.18 2.31 16.44
C GLU A 162 11.95 2.17 15.54
N LYS A 163 10.93 1.41 16.00
CA LYS A 163 9.65 1.28 15.29
C LYS A 163 9.00 2.65 15.03
N LYS A 164 8.93 3.52 16.06
CA LYS A 164 8.39 4.89 15.92
C LYS A 164 9.24 5.77 15.00
N ALA A 165 10.56 5.65 15.04
CA ALA A 165 11.44 6.42 14.18
C ALA A 165 11.24 6.06 12.70
N LEU A 166 11.17 4.75 12.38
CA LEU A 166 10.91 4.27 11.02
C LEU A 166 9.48 4.58 10.56
N GLU A 167 8.49 4.47 11.45
CA GLU A 167 7.11 4.90 11.17
C GLU A 167 7.05 6.39 10.77
N SER A 168 7.70 7.25 11.55
CA SER A 168 7.78 8.69 11.28
C SER A 168 8.54 9.00 9.99
N TYR A 169 9.66 8.31 9.74
CA TYR A 169 10.43 8.44 8.51
C TYR A 169 9.58 8.10 7.28
N GLY A 170 8.91 6.94 7.30
CA GLY A 170 8.05 6.52 6.21
C GLY A 170 6.89 7.48 5.96
N ARG A 171 6.25 7.97 7.04
CA ARG A 171 5.18 8.96 6.93
C ARG A 171 5.66 10.25 6.27
N ASN A 172 6.77 10.82 6.72
CA ASN A 172 7.31 12.07 6.15
C ASN A 172 7.75 11.88 4.70
N LEU A 173 8.35 10.73 4.37
CA LEU A 173 8.70 10.40 2.99
C LEU A 173 7.44 10.30 2.11
N GLY A 174 6.38 9.68 2.61
CA GLY A 174 5.12 9.56 1.88
C GLY A 174 4.38 10.89 1.69
N LEU A 175 4.49 11.82 2.65
CA LEU A 175 3.95 13.18 2.51
C LEU A 175 4.73 14.00 1.48
N ALA A 176 6.04 13.80 1.40
CA ALA A 176 6.90 14.49 0.43
C ALA A 176 6.81 13.92 -0.99
N PHE A 177 6.41 12.64 -1.13
CA PHE A 177 6.28 11.93 -2.39
C PHE A 177 5.09 12.38 -3.20
#